data_35b3d2dba2cb5da87a5109359b3a0bc5
#
_entry.id   35b3d2dba2cb5da87a5109359b3a0bc5
#
_cell.length_a   1.000
_cell.length_b   1.000
_cell.length_c   1.000
_cell.angle_alpha   90.00
_cell.angle_beta   90.00
_cell.angle_gamma   90.00
#
_symmetry.space_group_name_H-M   'P 1'
#
loop_
_entity.id
_entity.type
_entity.pdbx_description
1 polymer ?
#
loop_
_entity_poly.entity_id
_entity_poly.type
_entity_poly.pdbx_seq_one_letter_code
_entity_poly.pdbx_strand_id
1 'polypeptide(L)'
;MSTYPSDLEIANAAHKKPIDEIAKSIEIQKKDLIRFGDDKAKLSYNLVKSLSKKEDGKLILVTAISPTPAGEGKTTTSVGLVCLLYTSDAADERLRV
;
A
#
# COMPACT_ATOMS: atom_id res chain seq x y z
N MET A 1 -2.44 31.77 10.82
CA MET A 1 -1.60 30.80 11.45
C MET A 1 -2.20 29.40 11.35
N SER A 2 -1.45 28.47 10.87
CA SER A 2 -1.95 27.12 10.72
C SER A 2 -1.79 26.32 11.98
N THR A 3 -2.82 25.61 12.37
CA THR A 3 -2.74 24.70 13.52
C THR A 3 -2.43 23.29 13.06
N TYR A 4 -2.30 23.08 11.74
CA TYR A 4 -2.04 21.75 11.22
C TYR A 4 -0.55 21.58 10.94
N PRO A 5 0.01 20.40 11.20
CA PRO A 5 1.41 20.17 10.86
C PRO A 5 1.61 20.13 9.37
N SER A 6 2.82 20.41 8.93
CA SER A 6 3.17 20.31 7.52
C SER A 6 3.26 18.84 7.09
N ASP A 7 3.24 18.61 5.78
CA ASP A 7 3.37 17.25 5.25
C ASP A 7 4.66 16.58 5.74
N LEU A 8 5.74 17.34 5.79
CA LEU A 8 7.02 16.80 6.27
C LEU A 8 6.96 16.43 7.73
N GLU A 9 6.31 17.26 8.55
CA GLU A 9 6.16 16.97 9.97
C GLU A 9 5.33 15.70 10.19
N ILE A 10 4.26 15.55 9.43
CA ILE A 10 3.42 14.36 9.51
C ILE A 10 4.23 13.12 9.14
N ALA A 11 4.98 13.20 8.05
CA ALA A 11 5.76 12.06 7.59
C ALA A 11 6.84 11.67 8.59
N ASN A 12 7.49 12.68 9.19
CA ASN A 12 8.57 12.42 10.15
C ASN A 12 8.05 11.87 11.47
N ALA A 13 6.81 12.21 11.84
CA ALA A 13 6.22 11.73 13.07
C ALA A 13 5.60 10.35 12.95
N ALA A 14 5.42 9.86 11.74
CA ALA A 14 4.78 8.57 11.53
C ALA A 14 5.68 7.43 11.99
N HIS A 15 5.05 6.44 12.62
CA HIS A 15 5.76 5.24 13.03
C HIS A 15 5.77 4.28 11.85
N LYS A 16 6.92 4.13 11.22
CA LYS A 16 7.04 3.21 10.08
C LYS A 16 7.47 1.85 10.56
N LYS A 17 6.74 0.84 10.17
CA LYS A 17 7.16 -0.54 10.43
C LYS A 17 8.23 -0.94 9.41
N PRO A 18 9.16 -1.81 9.80
CA PRO A 18 10.13 -2.32 8.81
C PRO A 18 9.40 -2.99 7.66
N ILE A 19 9.93 -2.84 6.46
CA ILE A 19 9.27 -3.40 5.28
C ILE A 19 9.15 -4.92 5.36
N ASP A 20 10.02 -5.57 6.11
CA ASP A 20 9.95 -7.02 6.31
C ASP A 20 8.66 -7.41 7.03
N GLU A 21 8.24 -6.62 8.02
CA GLU A 21 7.00 -6.90 8.73
C GLU A 21 5.79 -6.72 7.84
N ILE A 22 5.82 -5.68 7.01
CA ILE A 22 4.73 -5.44 6.07
C ILE A 22 4.62 -6.61 5.09
N ALA A 23 5.76 -7.06 4.57
CA ALA A 23 5.78 -8.18 3.64
C ALA A 23 5.24 -9.45 4.28
N LYS A 24 5.60 -9.68 5.53
CA LYS A 24 5.14 -10.86 6.25
C LYS A 24 3.62 -10.84 6.43
N SER A 25 3.04 -9.66 6.61
CA SER A 25 1.60 -9.54 6.80
C SER A 25 0.80 -9.96 5.56
N ILE A 26 1.43 -9.92 4.39
CA ILE A 26 0.79 -10.37 3.16
C ILE A 26 1.45 -11.64 2.63
N GLU A 27 2.11 -12.36 3.53
CA GLU A 27 2.68 -13.70 3.24
C GLU A 27 3.80 -13.69 2.19
N ILE A 28 4.55 -12.61 2.14
CA ILE A 28 5.74 -12.56 1.29
C ILE A 28 6.94 -12.87 2.15
N GLN A 29 7.72 -13.87 1.75
CA GLN A 29 8.87 -14.31 2.52
C GLN A 29 10.06 -13.39 2.31
N LYS A 30 10.92 -13.33 3.31
CA LYS A 30 12.09 -12.46 3.27
C LYS A 30 13.00 -12.75 2.08
N LYS A 31 13.08 -13.99 1.65
CA LYS A 31 13.90 -14.39 0.51
C LYS A 31 13.45 -13.75 -0.80
N ASP A 32 12.19 -13.32 -0.85
CA ASP A 32 11.62 -12.72 -2.05
C ASP A 32 11.69 -11.20 -2.04
N LEU A 33 12.28 -10.61 -1.01
CA LEU A 33 12.42 -9.17 -0.90
C LEU A 33 13.83 -8.72 -1.25
N ILE A 34 13.92 -7.64 -2.01
CA ILE A 34 15.18 -6.96 -2.27
C ILE A 34 15.06 -5.61 -1.57
N ARG A 35 15.66 -5.51 -0.39
CA ARG A 35 15.47 -4.32 0.45
C ARG A 35 16.27 -3.13 -0.03
N PHE A 36 15.65 -1.95 0.10
CA PHE A 36 16.32 -0.68 -0.10
C PHE A 36 16.10 0.13 1.18
N GLY A 37 16.95 -0.11 2.18
CA GLY A 37 16.77 0.50 3.50
C GLY A 37 15.70 -0.23 4.29
N ASP A 38 15.08 0.47 5.25
CA ASP A 38 14.13 -0.15 6.15
C ASP A 38 12.69 -0.11 5.67
N ASP A 39 12.35 0.83 4.81
CA ASP A 39 10.96 1.08 4.47
C ASP A 39 10.62 0.87 2.99
N LYS A 40 11.54 0.36 2.20
CA LYS A 40 11.30 0.11 0.78
C LYS A 40 11.87 -1.24 0.37
N ALA A 41 11.24 -1.86 -0.60
CA ALA A 41 11.76 -3.12 -1.13
C ALA A 41 11.19 -3.38 -2.52
N LYS A 42 11.91 -4.16 -3.29
CA LYS A 42 11.40 -4.71 -4.54
C LYS A 42 11.05 -6.16 -4.32
N LEU A 43 10.16 -6.67 -5.12
CA LEU A 43 9.80 -8.07 -5.09
C LEU A 43 10.60 -8.84 -6.14
N SER A 44 11.01 -10.05 -5.81
CA SER A 44 11.77 -10.85 -6.75
C SER A 44 10.90 -11.28 -7.94
N TYR A 45 11.54 -11.44 -9.07
CA TYR A 45 10.85 -11.90 -10.27
C TYR A 45 10.26 -13.29 -10.05
N ASN A 46 10.96 -14.14 -9.31
CA ASN A 46 10.49 -15.49 -9.04
C ASN A 46 9.19 -15.49 -8.25
N LEU A 47 9.06 -14.56 -7.30
CA LEU A 47 7.82 -14.43 -6.55
C LEU A 47 6.67 -14.04 -7.47
N VAL A 48 6.88 -13.03 -8.30
CA VAL A 48 5.84 -12.57 -9.23
C VAL A 48 5.42 -13.70 -10.16
N LYS A 49 6.39 -14.45 -10.64
CA LYS A 49 6.13 -15.58 -11.52
C LYS A 49 5.32 -16.67 -10.81
N SER A 50 5.64 -16.93 -9.56
CA SER A 50 4.90 -17.96 -8.80
C SER A 50 3.46 -17.54 -8.52
N LEU A 51 3.21 -16.25 -8.42
CA LEU A 51 1.86 -15.75 -8.16
C LEU A 51 0.96 -15.81 -9.38
N SER A 52 1.52 -16.02 -10.57
CA SER A 52 0.72 -16.09 -11.79
C SER A 52 -0.29 -17.23 -11.77
N LYS A 53 -0.09 -18.22 -10.91
CA LYS A 53 -0.99 -19.36 -10.79
C LYS A 53 -2.10 -19.14 -9.77
N LYS A 54 -2.03 -18.06 -9.01
CA LYS A 54 -3.05 -17.77 -8.04
C LYS A 54 -4.23 -17.08 -8.69
N GLU A 55 -5.38 -17.19 -8.02
CA GLU A 55 -6.56 -16.48 -8.47
C GLU A 55 -6.35 -14.98 -8.36
N ASP A 56 -6.78 -14.24 -9.37
CA ASP A 56 -6.63 -12.79 -9.35
C ASP A 56 -7.56 -12.16 -8.33
N GLY A 57 -7.09 -11.12 -7.68
CA GLY A 57 -7.93 -10.31 -6.82
C GLY A 57 -8.79 -9.37 -7.65
N LYS A 58 -9.49 -8.49 -6.95
CA LYS A 58 -10.30 -7.46 -7.60
C LYS A 58 -9.41 -6.30 -8.02
N LEU A 59 -9.58 -5.84 -9.23
CA LEU A 59 -8.84 -4.69 -9.73
C LEU A 59 -9.74 -3.47 -9.71
N ILE A 60 -9.32 -2.42 -9.02
CA ILE A 60 -10.09 -1.19 -8.93
C ILE A 60 -9.29 -0.08 -9.59
N LEU A 61 -9.85 0.53 -10.60
CA LEU A 61 -9.20 1.63 -11.29
C LEU A 61 -9.65 2.96 -10.70
N VAL A 62 -8.70 3.78 -10.28
CA VAL A 62 -8.98 5.13 -9.82
C VAL A 62 -8.37 6.09 -10.82
N THR A 63 -9.21 6.88 -11.48
CA THR A 63 -8.76 7.77 -12.54
C THR A 63 -9.59 9.04 -12.54
N ALA A 64 -9.28 9.94 -13.44
CA ALA A 64 -10.03 11.18 -13.61
C ALA A 64 -10.30 11.39 -15.08
N ILE A 65 -11.35 12.15 -15.38
CA ILE A 65 -11.73 12.43 -16.76
C ILE A 65 -10.65 13.22 -17.48
N SER A 66 -10.09 14.22 -16.82
CA SER A 66 -9.02 15.03 -17.39
C SER A 66 -8.16 15.61 -16.28
N PRO A 67 -6.87 15.88 -16.54
CA PRO A 67 -6.01 16.44 -15.52
C PRO A 67 -6.32 17.92 -15.29
N THR A 68 -6.10 18.37 -14.05
CA THR A 68 -6.23 19.77 -13.70
C THR A 68 -4.98 20.20 -12.93
N PRO A 69 -4.63 21.50 -12.93
CA PRO A 69 -3.45 21.94 -12.19
C PRO A 69 -3.53 21.68 -10.68
N ALA A 70 -4.74 21.70 -10.13
CA ALA A 70 -4.92 21.46 -8.70
C ALA A 70 -4.98 19.98 -8.35
N GLY A 71 -5.07 19.12 -9.34
CA GLY A 71 -5.25 17.68 -9.12
C GLY A 71 -6.72 17.33 -8.96
N GLU A 72 -7.03 16.05 -9.12
CA GLU A 72 -8.40 15.55 -9.06
C GLU A 72 -8.66 14.65 -7.84
N GLY A 73 -7.66 14.47 -7.02
CA GLY A 73 -7.80 13.64 -5.84
C GLY A 73 -7.63 12.16 -6.05
N LYS A 74 -7.01 11.77 -7.17
CA LYS A 74 -6.79 10.34 -7.45
C LYS A 74 -5.99 9.66 -6.35
N THR A 75 -4.89 10.27 -5.95
CA THR A 75 -4.03 9.71 -4.92
C THR A 75 -4.75 9.67 -3.58
N THR A 76 -5.42 10.75 -3.22
CA THR A 76 -6.15 10.82 -1.96
C THR A 76 -7.24 9.76 -1.91
N THR A 77 -7.97 9.59 -3.00
CA THR A 77 -9.02 8.58 -3.10
C THR A 77 -8.43 7.17 -3.00
N SER A 78 -7.31 6.92 -3.68
CA SER A 78 -6.66 5.61 -3.66
C SER A 78 -6.19 5.26 -2.25
N VAL A 79 -5.54 6.21 -1.57
CA VAL A 79 -5.05 5.98 -0.22
C VAL A 79 -6.22 5.74 0.74
N GLY A 80 -7.27 6.55 0.62
CA GLY A 80 -8.44 6.39 1.47
C GLY A 80 -9.13 5.05 1.26
N LEU A 81 -9.25 4.62 0.02
CA LEU A 81 -9.87 3.34 -0.31
C LEU A 81 -9.06 2.18 0.26
N VAL A 82 -7.74 2.22 0.10
CA VAL A 82 -6.88 1.16 0.63
C VAL A 82 -6.98 1.10 2.15
N CYS A 83 -6.95 2.25 2.81
CA CYS A 83 -7.08 2.29 4.26
C CYS A 83 -8.42 1.72 4.72
N LEU A 84 -9.49 2.08 4.04
CA LEU A 84 -10.82 1.57 4.38
C LEU A 84 -10.92 0.07 4.20
N LEU A 85 -10.45 -0.44 3.08
CA LEU A 85 -10.49 -1.87 2.80
C LEU A 85 -9.61 -2.65 3.76
N TYR A 86 -8.44 -2.10 4.04
CA TYR A 86 -7.50 -2.77 4.92
C TYR A 86 -8.04 -2.89 6.34
N THR A 87 -8.71 -1.86 6.83
CA THR A 87 -9.25 -1.90 8.19
C THR A 87 -10.54 -2.69 8.27
N SER A 88 -11.41 -2.55 7.30
CA SER A 88 -12.70 -3.24 7.31
C SER A 88 -12.59 -4.68 6.92
N ASP A 89 -11.96 -4.93 5.79
CA ASP A 89 -11.85 -6.28 5.28
C ASP A 89 -10.90 -7.10 6.07
N ALA A 90 -9.89 -6.49 6.64
CA ALA A 90 -9.00 -7.24 7.46
C ALA A 90 -9.74 -7.80 8.64
N ALA A 91 -10.73 -7.07 9.03
CA ALA A 91 -11.55 -7.56 10.07
C ALA A 91 -12.39 -8.67 9.59
N ASP A 92 -12.82 -8.57 8.37
CA ASP A 92 -13.59 -9.58 7.85
C ASP A 92 -12.82 -10.56 7.32
N GLU A 93 -12.04 -10.44 6.95
CA GLU A 93 -11.42 -11.24 6.34
C GLU A 93 -10.85 -12.10 6.62
N ARG A 94 -10.60 -11.82 7.37
CA ARG A 94 -10.24 -12.91 7.73
C ARG A 94 -11.08 -13.70 7.13
N LEU A 95 -11.91 -13.14 6.68
CA LEU A 95 -12.74 -13.77 6.09
C LEU A 95 -12.34 -13.98 4.83
N ARG A 96 -11.64 -13.61 4.46
CA ARG A 96 -11.30 -13.89 3.44
C ARG A 96 -10.65 -14.76 3.16
N VAL A 97 -10.69 -15.06 3.62
CA VAL A 97 -10.08 -15.80 3.45
C VAL A 97 -9.89 -16.20 2.99
#